data_463ee3ae452659cc4d19cdf475c079db
#
_entry.id   463ee3ae452659cc4d19cdf475c079db
#
_cell.length_a   1.000
_cell.length_b   1.000
_cell.length_c   1.000
_cell.angle_alpha   90.00
_cell.angle_beta   90.00
_cell.angle_gamma   90.00
#
_symmetry.space_group_name_H-M   'P 1'
#
loop_
_entity.id
_entity.type
_entity.pdbx_description
1 polymer ?
#
loop_
_entity_poly.entity_id
_entity_poly.type
_entity_poly.pdbx_seq_one_letter_code
_entity_poly.pdbx_strand_id
1 'polypeptide(L)'
;HTWLRRQRQMCIRDRLKGSCAKGLLIFVCAMKGDDENVVNALTQKISKLRIFESSEGKMDLTLHYIGGEALVISQFTLAADIKKGNRPGFSSAANPQDANYFYELFIANLKRIKIPTQQGVFGASMKVELLNNGPATFWLDSNS
;
A
#
# COMPACT_ATOMS: atom_id res chain seq x y z
N HIS A 1 2.39 -9.30 1.15
CA HIS A 1 1.54 -8.70 2.17
C HIS A 1 1.28 -7.23 1.84
N THR A 2 0.07 -6.80 2.02
CA THR A 2 -0.33 -5.43 1.72
C THR A 2 -1.27 -4.91 2.81
N TRP A 3 -0.95 -3.75 3.35
CA TRP A 3 -1.82 -3.03 4.26
C TRP A 3 -2.41 -1.82 3.57
N LEU A 4 -3.72 -1.67 3.65
CA LEU A 4 -4.46 -0.54 3.10
C LEU A 4 -5.08 0.26 4.23
N ARG A 5 -4.86 1.56 4.21
CA ARG A 5 -5.56 2.50 5.09
C ARG A 5 -6.29 3.52 4.27
N ARG A 6 -7.59 3.61 4.50
CA ARG A 6 -8.41 4.68 3.95
C ARG A 6 -8.08 5.98 4.67
N GLN A 7 -7.78 7.01 3.90
CA GLN A 7 -7.35 8.28 4.44
C GLN A 7 -8.18 9.43 3.90
N ARG A 8 -8.47 10.38 4.76
CA ARG A 8 -9.05 11.64 4.38
C ARG A 8 -8.00 12.58 3.81
N GLN A 9 -6.84 12.56 4.43
CA GLN A 9 -5.67 13.29 3.95
C GLN A 9 -4.44 12.44 4.14
N MET A 10 -3.58 12.45 3.16
CA MET A 10 -2.28 11.79 3.21
C MET A 10 -1.23 12.79 2.81
N CYS A 11 -0.21 12.91 3.63
CA CYS A 11 0.93 13.75 3.34
C CYS A 11 2.20 12.93 3.46
N ILE A 12 3.04 12.98 2.44
CA ILE A 12 4.43 12.58 2.59
C ILE A 12 5.21 13.84 2.91
N ARG A 13 5.88 13.84 4.05
CA ARG A 13 6.89 14.82 4.35
C ARG A 13 8.25 14.17 4.18
N ASP A 14 8.80 14.30 3.01
CA ASP A 14 10.23 14.23 2.84
C ASP A 14 10.73 15.62 2.41
N ARG A 15 12.02 15.73 2.21
CA ARG A 15 12.67 17.03 1.88
C ARG A 15 12.22 17.59 0.53
N LEU A 16 11.50 16.83 -0.27
CA LEU A 16 11.25 17.13 -1.69
C LEU A 16 9.77 17.25 -2.05
N LYS A 17 8.84 16.68 -1.27
CA LYS A 17 7.43 16.62 -1.67
C LYS A 17 6.52 16.60 -0.45
N GLY A 18 5.94 17.74 -0.12
CA GLY A 18 4.73 17.75 0.67
C GLY A 18 3.55 17.56 -0.24
N SER A 19 2.84 16.45 -0.12
CA SER A 19 1.60 16.23 -0.84
C SER A 19 0.55 15.66 0.10
N CYS A 20 -0.62 16.29 0.09
CA CYS A 20 -1.77 15.83 0.86
C CYS A 20 -2.89 15.50 -0.10
N ALA A 21 -3.40 14.27 -0.02
CA ALA A 21 -4.47 13.80 -0.89
C ALA A 21 -5.42 12.89 -0.14
N LYS A 22 -6.66 12.83 -0.61
CA LYS A 22 -7.64 11.85 -0.16
C LYS A 22 -7.41 10.54 -0.92
N GLY A 23 -7.45 9.41 -0.22
CA GLY A 23 -7.31 8.14 -0.87
C GLY A 23 -6.81 7.01 0.03
N LEU A 24 -5.91 6.21 -0.48
CA LEU A 24 -5.34 5.05 0.21
C LEU A 24 -3.87 5.22 0.52
N LEU A 25 -3.51 4.94 1.76
CA LEU A 25 -2.12 4.68 2.14
C LEU A 25 -1.92 3.16 2.07
N ILE A 26 -0.97 2.73 1.26
CA ILE A 26 -0.71 1.31 0.98
C ILE A 26 0.71 0.97 1.40
N PHE A 27 0.85 0.09 2.38
CA PHE A 27 2.12 -0.51 2.71
C PHE A 27 2.24 -1.84 1.99
N VAL A 28 3.30 -2.04 1.25
CA VAL A 28 3.52 -3.27 0.47
C VAL A 28 4.82 -3.95 0.88
N CYS A 29 4.78 -5.27 0.91
CA CYS A 29 5.94 -6.09 1.13
C CYS A 29 5.92 -7.27 0.16
N ALA A 30 6.96 -7.41 -0.64
CA ALA A 30 7.16 -8.59 -1.46
C ALA A 30 7.74 -9.71 -0.60
N MET A 31 7.20 -10.90 -0.80
CA MET A 31 7.63 -12.11 -0.09
C MET A 31 8.43 -13.00 -1.03
N LYS A 32 9.28 -13.87 -0.48
CA LYS A 32 9.95 -14.91 -1.27
C LYS A 32 8.91 -15.75 -1.99
N GLY A 33 9.13 -16.00 -3.27
CA GLY A 33 8.21 -16.76 -4.10
C GLY A 33 7.15 -15.93 -4.80
N ASP A 34 7.03 -14.64 -4.51
CA ASP A 34 6.14 -13.76 -5.25
C ASP A 34 6.61 -13.58 -6.69
N ASP A 35 5.66 -13.41 -7.59
CA ASP A 35 5.89 -13.17 -9.01
C ASP A 35 5.06 -11.98 -9.51
N GLU A 36 5.18 -11.67 -10.79
CA GLU A 36 4.44 -10.57 -11.41
C GLU A 36 2.92 -10.79 -11.36
N ASN A 37 2.47 -12.04 -11.45
CA ASN A 37 1.05 -12.37 -11.39
C ASN A 37 0.45 -12.01 -10.03
N VAL A 38 1.20 -12.20 -8.96
CA VAL A 38 0.78 -11.82 -7.61
C VAL A 38 0.58 -10.30 -7.52
N VAL A 39 1.53 -9.54 -8.03
CA VAL A 39 1.43 -8.07 -8.04
C VAL A 39 0.24 -7.61 -8.88
N ASN A 40 0.07 -8.18 -10.05
CA ASN A 40 -1.05 -7.87 -10.94
C ASN A 40 -2.40 -8.16 -10.26
N ALA A 41 -2.51 -9.30 -9.61
CA ALA A 41 -3.74 -9.69 -8.92
C ALA A 41 -4.07 -8.75 -7.75
N LEU A 42 -3.06 -8.37 -6.96
CA LEU A 42 -3.25 -7.45 -5.83
C LEU A 42 -3.68 -6.05 -6.30
N THR A 43 -3.04 -5.52 -7.32
CA THR A 43 -3.39 -4.19 -7.83
C THR A 43 -4.78 -4.16 -8.43
N GLN A 44 -5.19 -5.21 -9.12
CA GLN A 44 -6.56 -5.36 -9.61
C GLN A 44 -7.56 -5.44 -8.47
N LYS A 45 -7.25 -6.21 -7.43
CA LYS A 45 -8.10 -6.31 -6.24
C LYS A 45 -8.30 -4.97 -5.58
N ILE A 46 -7.21 -4.24 -5.35
CA ILE A 46 -7.24 -2.92 -4.71
C ILE A 46 -8.09 -1.94 -5.50
N SER A 47 -7.98 -1.95 -6.83
CA SER A 47 -8.75 -1.05 -7.69
C SER A 47 -10.26 -1.28 -7.59
N LYS A 48 -10.67 -2.50 -7.24
CA LYS A 48 -12.08 -2.90 -7.18
C LYS A 48 -12.67 -2.87 -5.79
N LEU A 49 -11.85 -2.69 -4.76
CA LEU A 49 -12.34 -2.64 -3.39
C LEU A 49 -13.26 -1.43 -3.16
N ARG A 50 -14.41 -1.69 -2.63
CA ARG A 50 -15.44 -0.68 -2.34
C ARG A 50 -15.37 -0.31 -0.86
N ILE A 51 -14.34 0.43 -0.50
CA ILE A 51 -13.98 0.70 0.90
C ILE A 51 -14.11 2.17 1.30
N PHE A 52 -14.69 3.00 0.43
CA PHE A 52 -14.99 4.39 0.73
C PHE A 52 -16.49 4.56 0.93
N GLU A 53 -16.85 5.44 1.86
CA GLU A 53 -18.25 5.63 2.21
C GLU A 53 -19.00 6.43 1.14
N SER A 54 -20.20 5.96 0.81
CA SER A 54 -21.17 6.66 -0.01
C SER A 54 -21.86 7.76 0.82
N SER A 55 -22.71 8.56 0.16
CA SER A 55 -23.55 9.57 0.82
C SER A 55 -24.50 8.96 1.87
N GLU A 56 -24.80 7.66 1.74
CA GLU A 56 -25.65 6.92 2.69
C GLU A 56 -24.87 6.32 3.85
N GLY A 57 -23.56 6.58 3.96
CA GLY A 57 -22.72 6.05 5.01
C GLY A 57 -22.31 4.58 4.81
N LYS A 58 -22.59 3.99 3.67
CA LYS A 58 -22.21 2.61 3.34
C LYS A 58 -20.83 2.58 2.69
N MET A 59 -20.05 1.59 3.04
CA MET A 59 -18.74 1.33 2.43
C MET A 59 -18.94 0.70 1.05
N ASP A 60 -19.10 1.53 0.04
CA ASP A 60 -19.62 1.12 -1.26
C ASP A 60 -18.89 1.71 -2.47
N LEU A 61 -17.96 2.63 -2.27
CA LEU A 61 -17.29 3.33 -3.34
C LEU A 61 -15.84 2.88 -3.48
N THR A 62 -15.37 2.81 -4.74
CA THR A 62 -13.98 2.49 -5.04
C THR A 62 -13.10 3.73 -4.96
N LEU A 63 -11.80 3.51 -4.87
CA LEU A 63 -10.80 4.59 -4.93
C LEU A 63 -10.96 5.43 -6.21
N HIS A 64 -11.13 4.76 -7.34
CA HIS A 64 -11.31 5.41 -8.63
C HIS A 64 -12.57 6.29 -8.67
N TYR A 65 -13.67 5.78 -8.13
CA TYR A 65 -14.94 6.52 -8.11
C TYR A 65 -14.83 7.85 -7.35
N ILE A 66 -14.13 7.86 -6.23
CA ILE A 66 -13.97 9.08 -5.43
C ILE A 66 -12.90 10.03 -5.99
N GLY A 67 -12.22 9.66 -7.06
CA GLY A 67 -11.11 10.43 -7.60
C GLY A 67 -9.92 10.50 -6.65
N GLY A 68 -9.74 9.49 -5.82
CA GLY A 68 -8.68 9.45 -4.81
C GLY A 68 -7.33 9.05 -5.39
N GLU A 69 -6.31 9.24 -4.59
CA GLU A 69 -4.93 8.90 -4.89
C GLU A 69 -4.44 7.75 -4.03
N ALA A 70 -3.40 7.07 -4.47
CA ALA A 70 -2.69 6.08 -3.69
C ALA A 70 -1.31 6.61 -3.29
N LEU A 71 -0.94 6.40 -2.04
CA LEU A 71 0.42 6.58 -1.55
C LEU A 71 0.97 5.20 -1.21
N VAL A 72 1.99 4.76 -1.93
CA VAL A 72 2.55 3.41 -1.80
C VAL A 72 3.92 3.47 -1.13
N ILE A 73 4.06 2.73 -0.06
CA ILE A 73 5.29 2.67 0.73
C ILE A 73 5.73 1.22 0.83
N SER A 74 6.99 0.96 0.46
CA SER A 74 7.60 -0.34 0.69
C SER A 74 7.91 -0.52 2.17
N GLN A 75 7.43 -1.62 2.75
CA GLN A 75 7.52 -1.88 4.18
C GLN A 75 7.86 -3.35 4.44
N PHE A 76 9.15 -3.68 4.47
CA PHE A 76 9.59 -5.06 4.65
C PHE A 76 9.22 -5.63 6.03
N THR A 77 8.98 -4.77 7.01
CA THR A 77 8.57 -5.19 8.36
C THR A 77 7.21 -5.87 8.40
N LEU A 78 6.41 -5.77 7.33
CA LEU A 78 5.18 -6.56 7.20
C LEU A 78 5.46 -8.07 7.15
N ALA A 79 6.66 -8.47 6.76
CA ALA A 79 7.09 -9.86 6.72
C ALA A 79 7.68 -10.34 8.06
N ALA A 80 7.58 -9.55 9.12
CA ALA A 80 8.18 -9.89 10.41
C ALA A 80 7.62 -11.18 10.97
N ASP A 81 8.50 -12.10 11.33
CA ASP A 81 8.17 -13.27 12.11
C ASP A 81 8.53 -13.00 13.57
N ILE A 82 7.52 -12.96 14.41
CA ILE A 82 7.65 -12.71 15.85
C ILE A 82 7.29 -13.92 16.71
N LYS A 83 7.19 -15.10 16.10
CA LYS A 83 6.76 -16.32 16.80
C LYS A 83 7.78 -16.84 17.79
N LYS A 84 9.07 -16.61 17.52
CA LYS A 84 10.15 -17.07 18.38
C LYS A 84 10.96 -15.89 18.90
N GLY A 85 10.99 -15.75 20.23
CA GLY A 85 11.78 -14.71 20.88
C GLY A 85 11.21 -13.31 20.67
N ASN A 86 12.01 -12.32 21.00
CA ASN A 86 11.60 -10.89 21.00
C ASN A 86 12.21 -10.09 19.85
N ARG A 87 13.02 -10.71 19.01
CA ARG A 87 13.58 -10.07 17.83
C ARG A 87 12.80 -10.52 16.59
N PRO A 88 12.22 -9.59 15.82
CA PRO A 88 11.55 -9.96 14.58
C PRO A 88 12.53 -10.54 13.57
N GLY A 89 12.14 -11.62 12.91
CA GLY A 89 12.87 -12.18 11.78
C GLY A 89 12.22 -11.78 10.46
N PHE A 90 13.03 -11.62 9.42
CA PHE A 90 12.56 -11.17 8.11
C PHE A 90 12.96 -12.13 6.98
N SER A 91 13.21 -13.38 7.32
CA SER A 91 13.69 -14.38 6.36
C SER A 91 12.72 -14.71 5.24
N SER A 92 11.43 -14.44 5.44
CA SER A 92 10.40 -14.66 4.43
C SER A 92 10.21 -13.51 3.45
N ALA A 93 10.81 -12.35 3.73
CA ALA A 93 10.78 -11.23 2.79
C ALA A 93 11.64 -11.52 1.55
N ALA A 94 11.21 -11.01 0.39
CA ALA A 94 12.03 -11.04 -0.82
C ALA A 94 13.35 -10.27 -0.60
N ASN A 95 14.39 -10.63 -1.39
CA ASN A 95 15.63 -9.87 -1.35
C ASN A 95 15.38 -8.42 -1.83
N PRO A 96 16.26 -7.46 -1.46
CA PRO A 96 16.02 -6.05 -1.81
C PRO A 96 15.86 -5.78 -3.30
N GLN A 97 16.57 -6.50 -4.16
CA GLN A 97 16.48 -6.31 -5.61
C GLN A 97 15.11 -6.71 -6.15
N ASP A 98 14.62 -7.89 -5.77
CA ASP A 98 13.30 -8.36 -6.17
C ASP A 98 12.20 -7.50 -5.52
N ALA A 99 12.36 -7.14 -4.27
CA ALA A 99 11.40 -6.29 -3.56
C ALA A 99 11.24 -4.94 -4.25
N ASN A 100 12.35 -4.31 -4.67
CA ASN A 100 12.30 -3.05 -5.41
C ASN A 100 11.62 -3.21 -6.76
N TYR A 101 11.92 -4.29 -7.47
CA TYR A 101 11.29 -4.58 -8.76
C TYR A 101 9.77 -4.70 -8.63
N PHE A 102 9.28 -5.48 -7.66
CA PHE A 102 7.85 -5.66 -7.46
C PHE A 102 7.18 -4.39 -6.92
N TYR A 103 7.88 -3.61 -6.13
CA TYR A 103 7.40 -2.31 -5.67
C TYR A 103 7.14 -1.37 -6.85
N GLU A 104 8.11 -1.25 -7.74
CA GLU A 104 7.98 -0.41 -8.93
C GLU A 104 6.87 -0.93 -9.87
N LEU A 105 6.75 -2.24 -10.03
CA LEU A 105 5.68 -2.85 -10.82
C LEU A 105 4.30 -2.55 -10.22
N PHE A 106 4.18 -2.64 -8.91
CA PHE A 106 2.93 -2.32 -8.19
C PHE A 106 2.49 -0.89 -8.49
N ILE A 107 3.40 0.05 -8.40
CA ILE A 107 3.13 1.46 -8.69
C ILE A 107 2.77 1.67 -10.16
N ALA A 108 3.52 1.05 -11.07
CA ALA A 108 3.25 1.13 -12.51
C ALA A 108 1.84 0.60 -12.84
N ASN A 109 1.43 -0.49 -12.21
CA ASN A 109 0.10 -1.07 -12.41
C ASN A 109 -1.01 -0.12 -11.96
N LEU A 110 -0.85 0.53 -10.80
CA LEU A 110 -1.83 1.51 -10.32
C LEU A 110 -1.94 2.70 -11.27
N LYS A 111 -0.82 3.20 -11.75
CA LYS A 111 -0.81 4.31 -12.72
C LYS A 111 -1.46 3.92 -14.05
N ARG A 112 -1.23 2.68 -14.50
CA ARG A 112 -1.80 2.15 -15.74
C ARG A 112 -3.32 2.14 -15.71
N ILE A 113 -3.92 1.83 -14.57
CA ILE A 113 -5.37 1.84 -14.38
C ILE A 113 -5.91 3.21 -13.94
N LYS A 114 -5.12 4.27 -14.14
CA LYS A 114 -5.54 5.67 -13.95
C LYS A 114 -5.77 6.06 -12.49
N ILE A 115 -5.07 5.44 -11.56
CA ILE A 115 -5.03 5.87 -10.17
C ILE A 115 -3.79 6.74 -9.98
N PRO A 116 -3.92 8.02 -9.66
CA PRO A 116 -2.77 8.86 -9.33
C PRO A 116 -2.04 8.26 -8.14
N THR A 117 -0.74 8.03 -8.30
CA THR A 117 0.05 7.29 -7.31
C THR A 117 1.30 8.06 -6.96
N GLN A 118 1.53 8.23 -5.66
CA GLN A 118 2.76 8.75 -5.11
C GLN A 118 3.51 7.63 -4.41
N GLN A 119 4.82 7.76 -4.37
CA GLN A 119 5.69 6.75 -3.77
C GLN A 119 6.75 7.39 -2.91
N GLY A 120 7.18 6.66 -1.87
CA GLY A 120 8.39 6.97 -1.14
C GLY A 120 9.65 6.48 -1.88
N VAL A 121 10.80 6.79 -1.34
CA VAL A 121 12.08 6.27 -1.84
C VAL A 121 12.31 4.89 -1.23
N PHE A 122 12.50 3.86 -2.06
CA PHE A 122 12.75 2.51 -1.59
C PHE A 122 13.99 2.44 -0.71
N GLY A 123 13.85 1.81 0.45
CA GLY A 123 14.95 1.66 1.42
C GLY A 123 15.27 2.90 2.24
N ALA A 124 14.62 4.03 2.00
CA ALA A 124 14.85 5.26 2.77
C ALA A 124 13.90 5.36 3.96
N SER A 125 14.39 5.99 5.01
CA SER A 125 13.51 6.41 6.12
C SER A 125 12.68 7.60 5.70
N MET A 126 11.39 7.58 6.02
CA MET A 126 10.49 8.68 5.71
C MET A 126 9.50 8.90 6.83
N LYS A 127 9.03 10.14 6.94
CA LYS A 127 7.92 10.48 7.82
C LYS A 127 6.65 10.58 7.00
N VAL A 128 5.64 9.85 7.43
CA VAL A 128 4.33 9.84 6.78
C VAL A 128 3.33 10.45 7.77
N GLU A 129 2.73 11.56 7.37
CA GLU A 129 1.62 12.14 8.12
C GLU A 129 0.31 11.72 7.46
N LEU A 130 -0.62 11.28 8.28
CA LEU A 130 -1.91 10.85 7.79
C LEU A 130 -3.01 11.24 8.79
N LEU A 131 -4.19 11.48 8.25
CA LEU A 131 -5.40 11.63 9.03
C LEU A 131 -6.30 10.43 8.73
N ASN A 132 -6.39 9.51 9.69
CA ASN A 132 -7.18 8.29 9.53
C ASN A 132 -8.65 8.58 9.78
N ASN A 133 -9.47 8.42 8.75
CA ASN A 133 -10.88 8.77 8.80
C ASN A 133 -11.75 7.52 8.92
N GLY A 134 -12.37 7.36 10.08
CA GLY A 134 -13.36 6.35 10.33
C GLY A 134 -12.88 5.02 10.88
N PRO A 135 -11.77 4.86 11.64
CA PRO A 135 -10.57 4.28 11.04
C PRO A 135 -10.87 2.96 10.34
N ALA A 136 -10.36 2.80 9.13
CA ALA A 136 -10.50 1.57 8.34
C ALA A 136 -9.13 1.13 7.83
N THR A 137 -8.73 -0.08 8.20
CA THR A 137 -7.47 -0.69 7.80
C THR A 137 -7.74 -2.11 7.34
N PHE A 138 -7.18 -2.49 6.20
CA PHE A 138 -7.40 -3.79 5.58
C PHE A 138 -6.07 -4.48 5.35
N TRP A 139 -6.06 -5.78 5.59
CA TRP A 139 -4.93 -6.65 5.30
C TRP A 139 -5.24 -7.45 4.04
N LEU A 140 -4.31 -7.46 3.10
CA LEU A 140 -4.40 -8.28 1.91
C LEU A 140 -3.15 -9.13 1.78
N ASP A 141 -3.36 -10.42 1.58
CA ASP A 141 -2.29 -11.38 1.32
C ASP A 141 -2.68 -12.19 0.09
N SER A 142 -1.75 -12.32 -0.85
CA SER A 142 -1.99 -13.08 -2.08
C SER A 142 -2.29 -14.56 -1.84
N ASN A 143 -1.87 -15.07 -0.69
CA ASN A 143 -2.06 -16.47 -0.30
C ASN A 143 -3.33 -16.72 0.53
N SER A 144 -4.13 -15.69 0.73
CA SER A 144 -5.37 -15.78 1.49
C SER A 144 -6.61 -15.66 0.63
#